data_8e74219e8532fb96be0716c487da0236
#
_entry.id   8e74219e8532fb96be0716c487da0236
#
_cell.length_a   1.000
_cell.length_b   1.000
_cell.length_c   1.000
_cell.angle_alpha   90.00
_cell.angle_beta   90.00
_cell.angle_gamma   90.00
#
_symmetry.space_group_name_H-M   'P 1'
#
loop_
_entity.id
_entity.type
_entity.pdbx_description
1 polymer ?
#
loop_
_entity_poly.entity_id
_entity_poly.type
_entity_poly.pdbx_seq_one_letter_code
_entity_poly.pdbx_strand_id
1 'polypeptide(L)'
;MAIITISREMGTGAYQIARELAKRLKHTLVDGSKITELAPQYGLDREVLKRVDEKPPVYITAEDRLHAAHLNTIEIILLDCARKGDVILYGRGSQDLLSEVENILRLRFVAPFEDRVESLSEREWIDPDLARELIRKSDHQRGGFIHFYFNRDWNDPLGYDQVFNTSRMSQGAIIESIVAAAKDPRLKNDEENTREIVDEIILCKKIETELFRSNAIENLHFKISTKNGVACLSGHVHSDAEKREALRIAAGVEGVVRIEDDLQVVNYKPYKE
;
A
#
# COMPACT_ATOMS: atom_id res chain seq x y z
N MET A 1 6.35 18.66 -7.96
CA MET A 1 5.32 17.71 -7.44
C MET A 1 5.96 16.92 -6.32
N ALA A 2 5.46 17.00 -5.08
CA ALA A 2 6.06 16.25 -3.97
C ALA A 2 5.08 15.16 -3.50
N ILE A 3 5.58 13.93 -3.39
CA ILE A 3 4.86 12.79 -2.84
C ILE A 3 5.52 12.43 -1.51
N ILE A 4 4.74 12.37 -0.44
CA ILE A 4 5.21 11.99 0.89
C ILE A 4 4.41 10.76 1.32
N THR A 5 5.09 9.74 1.80
CA THR A 5 4.44 8.56 2.41
C THR A 5 4.71 8.52 3.91
N ILE A 6 3.71 8.12 4.68
CA ILE A 6 3.80 8.03 6.13
C ILE A 6 3.47 6.62 6.60
N SER A 7 4.48 5.94 7.12
CA SER A 7 4.36 4.72 7.91
C SER A 7 4.45 5.06 9.41
N ARG A 8 3.75 4.34 10.27
CA ARG A 8 3.68 4.68 11.71
C ARG A 8 3.31 3.50 12.57
N GLU A 9 3.88 3.45 13.74
CA GLU A 9 3.39 2.62 14.84
C GLU A 9 2.13 3.25 15.45
N MET A 10 1.25 2.41 16.02
CA MET A 10 0.04 2.92 16.69
C MET A 10 0.42 3.66 17.98
N GLY A 11 -0.23 4.78 18.24
CA GLY A 11 0.02 5.58 19.46
C GLY A 11 1.09 6.69 19.31
N THR A 12 1.80 6.77 18.17
CA THR A 12 2.87 7.76 17.94
C THR A 12 2.40 9.21 17.73
N GLY A 13 1.10 9.49 17.62
CA GLY A 13 0.62 10.84 17.29
C GLY A 13 0.88 11.29 15.84
N ALA A 14 1.38 10.42 14.98
CA ALA A 14 1.73 10.74 13.59
C ALA A 14 0.59 11.36 12.77
N TYR A 15 -0.67 11.10 13.13
CA TYR A 15 -1.81 11.65 12.39
C TYR A 15 -1.94 13.17 12.54
N GLN A 16 -1.72 13.69 13.75
CA GLN A 16 -1.71 15.13 14.01
C GLN A 16 -0.60 15.83 13.21
N ILE A 17 0.58 15.21 13.17
CA ILE A 17 1.72 15.69 12.38
C ILE A 17 1.37 15.68 10.89
N ALA A 18 0.79 14.60 10.37
CA ALA A 18 0.37 14.48 8.97
C ALA A 18 -0.63 15.58 8.57
N ARG A 19 -1.62 15.86 9.41
CA ARG A 19 -2.61 16.92 9.17
C ARG A 19 -1.98 18.31 9.12
N GLU A 20 -1.10 18.60 10.06
CA GLU A 20 -0.43 19.90 10.12
C GLU A 20 0.55 20.08 8.94
N LEU A 21 1.29 19.02 8.60
CA LEU A 21 2.16 18.97 7.45
C LEU A 21 1.39 19.22 6.13
N ALA A 22 0.22 18.58 5.97
CA ALA A 22 -0.64 18.75 4.81
C ALA A 22 -1.08 20.23 4.63
N LYS A 23 -1.48 20.89 5.73
CA LYS A 23 -1.81 22.31 5.70
C LYS A 23 -0.61 23.19 5.32
N ARG A 24 0.53 22.91 5.92
CA ARG A 24 1.74 23.73 5.76
C ARG A 24 2.35 23.62 4.36
N LEU A 25 2.33 22.41 3.78
CA LEU A 25 2.80 22.16 2.42
C LEU A 25 1.72 22.43 1.36
N LYS A 26 0.46 22.63 1.76
CA LYS A 26 -0.71 22.71 0.88
C LYS A 26 -0.91 21.42 0.08
N HIS A 27 -0.61 20.27 0.70
CA HIS A 27 -0.76 18.95 0.13
C HIS A 27 -2.10 18.32 0.51
N THR A 28 -2.61 17.46 -0.34
CA THR A 28 -3.77 16.62 -0.03
C THR A 28 -3.36 15.48 0.88
N LEU A 29 -3.98 15.36 2.06
CA LEU A 29 -3.80 14.19 2.93
C LEU A 29 -4.75 13.08 2.47
N VAL A 30 -4.20 11.94 2.07
CA VAL A 30 -4.94 10.73 1.69
C VAL A 30 -4.85 9.74 2.84
N ASP A 31 -5.83 9.79 3.70
CA ASP A 31 -6.05 8.90 4.83
C ASP A 31 -7.29 8.01 4.59
N GLY A 32 -7.71 7.25 5.60
CA GLY A 32 -8.91 6.41 5.51
C GLY A 32 -10.18 7.18 5.17
N SER A 33 -10.32 8.43 5.62
CA SER A 33 -11.47 9.28 5.31
C SER A 33 -11.48 9.67 3.83
N LYS A 34 -10.34 10.07 3.29
CA LYS A 34 -10.20 10.44 1.88
C LYS A 34 -10.37 9.24 0.95
N ILE A 35 -9.85 8.07 1.34
CA ILE A 35 -10.11 6.82 0.62
C ILE A 35 -11.61 6.52 0.59
N THR A 36 -12.31 6.64 1.73
CA THR A 36 -13.76 6.41 1.82
C THR A 36 -14.58 7.38 0.95
N GLU A 37 -14.13 8.62 0.81
CA GLU A 37 -14.75 9.62 -0.07
C GLU A 37 -14.58 9.24 -1.56
N LEU A 38 -13.41 8.75 -1.94
CA LEU A 38 -13.06 8.43 -3.34
C LEU A 38 -13.56 7.05 -3.80
N ALA A 39 -13.63 6.08 -2.90
CA ALA A 39 -13.90 4.68 -3.20
C ALA A 39 -15.15 4.41 -4.08
N PRO A 40 -16.28 5.13 -3.96
CA PRO A 40 -17.42 4.91 -4.85
C PRO A 40 -17.10 5.15 -6.34
N GLN A 41 -16.14 6.03 -6.66
CA GLN A 41 -15.72 6.30 -8.03
C GLN A 41 -14.96 5.12 -8.64
N TYR A 42 -14.46 4.20 -7.80
CA TYR A 42 -13.73 2.98 -8.16
C TYR A 42 -14.55 1.71 -7.94
N GLY A 43 -15.87 1.85 -7.72
CA GLY A 43 -16.77 0.72 -7.52
C GLY A 43 -16.64 0.02 -6.17
N LEU A 44 -16.06 0.68 -5.15
CA LEU A 44 -15.99 0.16 -3.79
C LEU A 44 -17.05 0.80 -2.90
N ASP A 45 -17.88 -0.05 -2.28
CA ASP A 45 -18.85 0.37 -1.29
C ASP A 45 -18.20 0.63 0.08
N ARG A 46 -18.81 1.53 0.86
CA ARG A 46 -18.36 1.84 2.22
C ARG A 46 -18.34 0.63 3.15
N GLU A 47 -19.26 -0.31 2.98
CA GLU A 47 -19.30 -1.54 3.78
C GLU A 47 -18.15 -2.49 3.45
N VAL A 48 -17.74 -2.54 2.19
CA VAL A 48 -16.55 -3.28 1.76
C VAL A 48 -15.31 -2.68 2.39
N LEU A 49 -15.16 -1.35 2.35
CA LEU A 49 -14.01 -0.65 2.93
C LEU A 49 -13.81 -0.90 4.43
N LYS A 50 -14.88 -1.08 5.20
CA LYS A 50 -14.80 -1.41 6.63
C LYS A 50 -14.19 -2.79 6.88
N ARG A 51 -14.22 -3.68 5.90
CA ARG A 51 -13.68 -5.06 5.98
C ARG A 51 -12.26 -5.16 5.45
N VAL A 52 -11.83 -4.20 4.62
CA VAL A 52 -10.48 -4.18 4.04
C VAL A 52 -9.53 -3.45 4.98
N ASP A 53 -8.85 -4.21 5.81
CA ASP A 53 -7.86 -3.72 6.77
C ASP A 53 -6.41 -4.10 6.37
N GLU A 54 -5.45 -3.50 7.07
CA GLU A 54 -4.01 -3.75 6.88
C GLU A 54 -3.60 -5.01 7.65
N LYS A 55 -4.06 -6.21 7.20
CA LYS A 55 -3.65 -7.50 7.78
C LYS A 55 -3.37 -8.53 6.69
N PRO A 56 -2.45 -9.48 6.93
CA PRO A 56 -2.25 -10.59 6.01
C PRO A 56 -3.42 -11.59 6.14
N PRO A 57 -3.75 -12.34 5.05
CA PRO A 57 -4.68 -13.46 5.15
C PRO A 57 -4.07 -14.60 5.98
N VAL A 58 -4.92 -15.37 6.67
CA VAL A 58 -4.49 -16.56 7.42
C VAL A 58 -4.38 -17.77 6.48
N TYR A 59 -5.31 -17.91 5.53
CA TYR A 59 -5.35 -18.91 4.47
C TYR A 59 -5.79 -18.25 3.17
N ILE A 60 -5.40 -18.83 2.02
CA ILE A 60 -5.81 -18.30 0.73
C ILE A 60 -7.13 -18.97 0.32
N THR A 61 -8.23 -18.27 0.50
CA THR A 61 -9.58 -18.65 0.14
C THR A 61 -10.13 -17.79 -1.01
N ALA A 62 -11.30 -18.12 -1.52
CA ALA A 62 -11.99 -17.26 -2.50
C ALA A 62 -12.34 -15.87 -1.90
N GLU A 63 -12.63 -15.82 -0.60
CA GLU A 63 -12.89 -14.56 0.12
C GLU A 63 -11.61 -13.72 0.22
N ASP A 64 -10.45 -14.36 0.46
CA ASP A 64 -9.17 -13.68 0.51
C ASP A 64 -8.76 -13.11 -0.86
N ARG A 65 -9.08 -13.81 -1.96
CA ARG A 65 -8.87 -13.28 -3.31
C ARG A 65 -9.71 -12.03 -3.57
N LEU A 66 -10.98 -12.05 -3.17
CA LEU A 66 -11.84 -10.88 -3.29
C LEU A 66 -11.35 -9.74 -2.40
N HIS A 67 -10.86 -10.05 -1.20
CA HIS A 67 -10.23 -9.07 -0.32
C HIS A 67 -8.98 -8.45 -0.97
N ALA A 68 -8.12 -9.26 -1.58
CA ALA A 68 -6.94 -8.78 -2.32
C ALA A 68 -7.33 -7.88 -3.51
N ALA A 69 -8.39 -8.23 -4.25
CA ALA A 69 -8.92 -7.38 -5.32
C ALA A 69 -9.42 -6.01 -4.80
N HIS A 70 -10.07 -5.99 -3.65
CA HIS A 70 -10.51 -4.73 -3.01
C HIS A 70 -9.31 -3.93 -2.51
N LEU A 71 -8.28 -4.60 -1.94
CA LEU A 71 -7.04 -3.94 -1.54
C LEU A 71 -6.34 -3.30 -2.73
N ASN A 72 -6.18 -4.01 -3.84
CA ASN A 72 -5.62 -3.46 -5.08
C ASN A 72 -6.41 -2.23 -5.57
N THR A 73 -7.74 -2.25 -5.43
CA THR A 73 -8.55 -1.07 -5.77
C THR A 73 -8.25 0.13 -4.86
N ILE A 74 -8.00 -0.10 -3.56
CA ILE A 74 -7.54 0.96 -2.65
C ILE A 74 -6.14 1.45 -3.05
N GLU A 75 -5.25 0.56 -3.44
CA GLU A 75 -3.91 0.91 -3.93
C GLU A 75 -3.98 1.75 -5.21
N ILE A 76 -4.89 1.44 -6.14
CA ILE A 76 -5.15 2.27 -7.32
C ILE A 76 -5.61 3.68 -6.92
N ILE A 77 -6.48 3.82 -5.93
CA ILE A 77 -6.87 5.15 -5.40
C ILE A 77 -5.66 5.93 -4.89
N LEU A 78 -4.77 5.28 -4.13
CA LEU A 78 -3.54 5.90 -3.63
C LEU A 78 -2.62 6.34 -4.77
N LEU A 79 -2.44 5.48 -5.78
CA LEU A 79 -1.63 5.72 -6.96
C LEU A 79 -2.19 6.87 -7.80
N ASP A 80 -3.50 6.93 -8.03
CA ASP A 80 -4.14 8.03 -8.74
C ASP A 80 -4.00 9.37 -8.00
N CYS A 81 -3.99 9.34 -6.67
CA CYS A 81 -3.66 10.53 -5.87
C CYS A 81 -2.18 10.90 -6.00
N ALA A 82 -1.27 9.92 -5.97
CA ALA A 82 0.17 10.12 -6.15
C ALA A 82 0.49 10.71 -7.54
N ARG A 83 -0.16 10.22 -8.60
CA ARG A 83 -0.02 10.70 -9.97
C ARG A 83 -0.34 12.20 -10.12
N LYS A 84 -1.30 12.70 -9.34
CA LYS A 84 -1.66 14.13 -9.31
C LYS A 84 -0.62 14.97 -8.59
N GLY A 85 0.16 14.37 -7.71
CA GLY A 85 1.19 15.02 -6.91
C GLY A 85 0.68 15.87 -5.76
N ASP A 86 1.63 16.48 -5.03
CA ASP A 86 1.36 17.33 -3.86
C ASP A 86 0.45 16.61 -2.85
N VAL A 87 0.86 15.39 -2.47
CA VAL A 87 0.07 14.47 -1.68
C VAL A 87 0.86 13.88 -0.52
N ILE A 88 0.16 13.62 0.58
CA ILE A 88 0.65 12.83 1.71
C ILE A 88 -0.21 11.58 1.80
N LEU A 89 0.39 10.42 1.53
CA LEU A 89 -0.24 9.11 1.64
C LEU A 89 -0.03 8.56 3.06
N TYR A 90 -1.11 8.30 3.78
CA TYR A 90 -1.04 7.90 5.18
C TYR A 90 -1.34 6.41 5.37
N GLY A 91 -0.29 5.58 5.48
CA GLY A 91 -0.38 4.13 5.67
C GLY A 91 -0.62 3.33 4.40
N ARG A 92 -1.23 2.16 4.53
CA ARG A 92 -1.57 1.23 3.44
C ARG A 92 -0.38 0.71 2.64
N GLY A 93 0.81 0.67 3.25
CA GLY A 93 2.02 0.24 2.54
C GLY A 93 2.46 1.17 1.41
N SER A 94 2.01 2.43 1.41
CA SER A 94 2.26 3.36 0.32
C SER A 94 3.75 3.59 0.03
N GLN A 95 4.64 3.47 1.03
CA GLN A 95 6.08 3.54 0.86
C GLN A 95 6.63 2.37 0.02
N ASP A 96 6.04 1.17 0.17
CA ASP A 96 6.44 -0.03 -0.56
C ASP A 96 5.73 -0.11 -1.92
N LEU A 97 4.46 0.30 -1.98
CA LEU A 97 3.67 0.40 -3.20
C LEU A 97 4.35 1.30 -4.25
N LEU A 98 5.01 2.37 -3.80
CA LEU A 98 5.73 3.32 -4.63
C LEU A 98 7.25 3.10 -4.57
N SER A 99 7.73 1.87 -4.31
CA SER A 99 9.16 1.58 -4.14
C SER A 99 10.00 1.90 -5.38
N GLU A 100 9.44 1.82 -6.57
CA GLU A 100 10.10 2.12 -7.85
C GLU A 100 10.17 3.61 -8.18
N VAL A 101 9.45 4.45 -7.43
CA VAL A 101 9.46 5.90 -7.63
C VAL A 101 10.53 6.54 -6.76
N GLU A 102 11.51 7.20 -7.39
CA GLU A 102 12.69 7.73 -6.68
C GLU A 102 12.41 9.06 -5.93
N ASN A 103 11.56 9.91 -6.48
CA ASN A 103 11.30 11.26 -5.98
C ASN A 103 10.18 11.34 -4.93
N ILE A 104 10.18 10.39 -3.98
CA ILE A 104 9.25 10.31 -2.86
C ILE A 104 10.00 10.50 -1.55
N LEU A 105 9.38 11.19 -0.60
CA LEU A 105 9.85 11.26 0.77
C LEU A 105 9.12 10.20 1.64
N ARG A 106 9.85 9.20 2.09
CA ARG A 106 9.35 8.08 2.90
C ARG A 106 9.61 8.33 4.37
N LEU A 107 8.54 8.50 5.14
CA LEU A 107 8.61 8.82 6.57
C LEU A 107 8.12 7.66 7.42
N ARG A 108 8.81 7.42 8.53
CA ARG A 108 8.37 6.51 9.58
C ARG A 108 8.32 7.18 10.95
N PHE A 109 7.24 6.92 11.69
CA PHE A 109 7.06 7.41 13.04
C PHE A 109 7.06 6.25 14.03
N VAL A 110 7.92 6.34 15.02
CA VAL A 110 8.11 5.34 16.08
C VAL A 110 8.12 6.02 17.44
N ALA A 111 7.84 5.25 18.50
CA ALA A 111 8.03 5.69 19.88
C ALA A 111 8.19 4.47 20.81
N PRO A 112 8.78 4.61 22.00
CA PRO A 112 8.78 3.56 23.01
C PRO A 112 7.38 3.04 23.29
N PHE A 113 7.26 1.74 23.52
CA PHE A 113 5.97 1.07 23.65
C PHE A 113 5.08 1.69 24.74
N GLU A 114 5.63 1.93 25.93
CA GLU A 114 4.83 2.49 27.05
C GLU A 114 4.43 3.95 26.80
N ASP A 115 5.27 4.75 26.15
CA ASP A 115 4.91 6.14 25.77
C ASP A 115 3.71 6.15 24.80
N ARG A 116 3.65 5.14 23.90
CA ARG A 116 2.53 4.96 22.98
C ARG A 116 1.26 4.50 23.69
N VAL A 117 1.42 3.66 24.71
CA VAL A 117 0.30 3.21 25.56
C VAL A 117 -0.30 4.41 26.29
N GLU A 118 0.52 5.22 26.95
CA GLU A 118 0.08 6.43 27.63
C GLU A 118 -0.63 7.39 26.67
N SER A 119 0.01 7.72 25.56
CA SER A 119 -0.55 8.60 24.53
C SER A 119 -1.88 8.11 23.96
N LEU A 120 -2.03 6.79 23.71
CA LEU A 120 -3.26 6.22 23.18
C LEU A 120 -4.36 6.21 24.26
N SER A 121 -4.01 5.81 25.48
CA SER A 121 -4.90 5.72 26.64
C SER A 121 -5.52 7.09 26.96
N GLU A 122 -4.70 8.14 27.02
CA GLU A 122 -5.16 9.50 27.28
C GLU A 122 -6.03 10.05 26.14
N ARG A 123 -5.62 9.83 24.87
CA ARG A 123 -6.33 10.38 23.72
C ARG A 123 -7.70 9.74 23.51
N GLU A 124 -7.81 8.43 23.69
CA GLU A 124 -9.04 7.67 23.44
C GLU A 124 -9.86 7.42 24.71
N TRP A 125 -9.36 7.84 25.89
CA TRP A 125 -9.99 7.62 27.19
C TRP A 125 -10.26 6.14 27.48
N ILE A 126 -9.27 5.28 27.19
CA ILE A 126 -9.34 3.84 27.39
C ILE A 126 -8.35 3.38 28.47
N ASP A 127 -8.63 2.20 29.02
CA ASP A 127 -7.75 1.56 29.98
C ASP A 127 -6.36 1.27 29.38
N PRO A 128 -5.24 1.49 30.11
CA PRO A 128 -3.89 1.21 29.62
C PRO A 128 -3.66 -0.23 29.16
N ASP A 129 -4.28 -1.23 29.79
CA ASP A 129 -4.13 -2.62 29.37
C ASP A 129 -4.83 -2.89 28.04
N LEU A 130 -6.00 -2.29 27.82
CA LEU A 130 -6.65 -2.29 26.52
C LEU A 130 -5.79 -1.58 25.46
N ALA A 131 -5.18 -0.45 25.81
CA ALA A 131 -4.28 0.27 24.91
C ALA A 131 -3.07 -0.60 24.51
N ARG A 132 -2.47 -1.36 25.44
CA ARG A 132 -1.37 -2.30 25.18
C ARG A 132 -1.78 -3.39 24.18
N GLU A 133 -2.96 -3.97 24.39
CA GLU A 133 -3.49 -5.00 23.48
C GLU A 133 -3.72 -4.45 22.06
N LEU A 134 -4.36 -3.29 21.95
CA LEU A 134 -4.64 -2.66 20.64
C LEU A 134 -3.36 -2.30 19.89
N ILE A 135 -2.34 -1.77 20.58
CA ILE A 135 -1.06 -1.43 19.99
C ILE A 135 -0.35 -2.67 19.46
N ARG A 136 -0.22 -3.73 20.29
CA ARG A 136 0.41 -4.99 19.88
C ARG A 136 -0.28 -5.60 18.67
N LYS A 137 -1.61 -5.66 18.69
CA LYS A 137 -2.41 -6.19 17.58
C LYS A 137 -2.21 -5.37 16.32
N SER A 138 -2.29 -4.05 16.40
CA SER A 138 -2.15 -3.15 15.26
C SER A 138 -0.76 -3.23 14.63
N ASP A 139 0.30 -3.21 15.44
CA ASP A 139 1.67 -3.24 14.93
C ASP A 139 1.99 -4.61 14.33
N HIS A 140 1.52 -5.72 14.96
CA HIS A 140 1.66 -7.06 14.40
C HIS A 140 0.95 -7.20 13.04
N GLN A 141 -0.28 -6.70 12.93
CA GLN A 141 -1.04 -6.73 11.67
C GLN A 141 -0.34 -5.94 10.57
N ARG A 142 0.14 -4.72 10.85
CA ARG A 142 0.85 -3.90 9.87
C ARG A 142 2.16 -4.51 9.43
N GLY A 143 2.96 -5.03 10.37
CA GLY A 143 4.19 -5.73 10.04
C GLY A 143 3.92 -6.96 9.16
N GLY A 144 2.92 -7.77 9.52
CA GLY A 144 2.49 -8.92 8.74
C GLY A 144 1.96 -8.54 7.35
N PHE A 145 1.20 -7.44 7.24
CA PHE A 145 0.71 -6.90 5.97
C PHE A 145 1.87 -6.52 5.03
N ILE A 146 2.83 -5.75 5.52
CA ILE A 146 4.00 -5.33 4.73
C ILE A 146 4.83 -6.54 4.31
N HIS A 147 5.03 -7.49 5.21
CA HIS A 147 5.77 -8.70 4.88
C HIS A 147 5.06 -9.53 3.81
N PHE A 148 3.75 -9.75 3.95
CA PHE A 148 2.98 -10.60 3.04
C PHE A 148 2.85 -10.02 1.63
N TYR A 149 2.45 -8.73 1.52
CA TYR A 149 2.15 -8.12 0.22
C TYR A 149 3.37 -7.54 -0.48
N PHE A 150 4.41 -7.12 0.27
CA PHE A 150 5.57 -6.44 -0.31
C PHE A 150 6.89 -7.19 -0.08
N ASN A 151 6.88 -8.29 0.68
CA ASN A 151 8.10 -9.05 1.06
C ASN A 151 9.19 -8.14 1.66
N ARG A 152 8.78 -7.22 2.54
CA ARG A 152 9.66 -6.26 3.23
C ARG A 152 9.54 -6.41 4.74
N ASP A 153 10.60 -6.03 5.44
CA ASP A 153 10.52 -5.83 6.89
C ASP A 153 10.03 -4.41 7.20
N TRP A 154 8.88 -4.32 7.84
CA TRP A 154 8.28 -3.04 8.24
C TRP A 154 9.17 -2.22 9.17
N ASN A 155 10.08 -2.87 9.93
CA ASN A 155 10.97 -2.24 10.88
C ASN A 155 12.35 -1.89 10.29
N ASP A 156 12.65 -2.32 9.07
CA ASP A 156 13.91 -1.97 8.42
C ASP A 156 14.00 -0.46 8.17
N PRO A 157 14.93 0.26 8.83
CA PRO A 157 15.07 1.70 8.64
C PRO A 157 15.49 2.08 7.22
N LEU A 158 16.10 1.19 6.45
CA LEU A 158 16.51 1.42 5.06
C LEU A 158 15.32 1.56 4.11
N GLY A 159 14.12 1.16 4.53
CA GLY A 159 12.87 1.39 3.79
C GLY A 159 12.35 2.83 3.87
N TYR A 160 13.02 3.73 4.62
CA TYR A 160 12.56 5.08 4.92
C TYR A 160 13.67 6.11 4.75
N ASP A 161 13.33 7.31 4.32
CA ASP A 161 14.27 8.42 4.20
C ASP A 161 14.47 9.14 5.55
N GLN A 162 13.41 9.15 6.39
CA GLN A 162 13.48 9.70 7.75
C GLN A 162 12.66 8.84 8.72
N VAL A 163 13.25 8.54 9.89
CA VAL A 163 12.59 7.86 11.00
C VAL A 163 12.56 8.79 12.20
N PHE A 164 11.36 9.10 12.70
CA PHE A 164 11.16 10.02 13.81
C PHE A 164 10.70 9.30 15.09
N ASN A 165 11.43 9.51 16.17
CA ASN A 165 10.97 9.13 17.51
C ASN A 165 10.15 10.27 18.12
N THR A 166 8.83 10.10 18.15
CA THR A 166 7.89 11.15 18.58
C THR A 166 7.90 11.41 20.10
N SER A 167 8.51 10.53 20.89
CA SER A 167 8.74 10.76 22.31
C SER A 167 10.00 11.61 22.60
N ARG A 168 10.88 11.73 21.60
CA ARG A 168 12.15 12.45 21.76
C ARG A 168 12.17 13.80 21.04
N MET A 169 11.27 14.00 20.09
CA MET A 169 11.21 15.21 19.29
C MET A 169 9.84 15.86 19.41
N SER A 170 9.80 17.18 19.54
CA SER A 170 8.55 17.92 19.47
C SER A 170 7.94 17.86 18.07
N GLN A 171 6.61 17.92 17.98
CA GLN A 171 5.90 17.92 16.69
C GLN A 171 6.39 19.05 15.78
N GLY A 172 6.65 20.23 16.31
CA GLY A 172 7.18 21.37 15.55
C GLY A 172 8.54 21.06 14.91
N ALA A 173 9.48 20.49 15.68
CA ALA A 173 10.80 20.12 15.16
C ALA A 173 10.72 19.05 14.07
N ILE A 174 9.85 18.07 14.23
CA ILE A 174 9.58 17.03 13.23
C ILE A 174 9.05 17.66 11.94
N ILE A 175 8.03 18.52 12.03
CA ILE A 175 7.42 19.18 10.87
C ILE A 175 8.44 20.02 10.12
N GLU A 176 9.27 20.82 10.83
CA GLU A 176 10.32 21.61 10.19
C GLU A 176 11.33 20.73 9.45
N SER A 177 11.76 19.61 10.05
CA SER A 177 12.66 18.65 9.41
C SER A 177 12.06 18.10 8.11
N ILE A 178 10.79 17.68 8.14
CA ILE A 178 10.09 17.14 6.96
C ILE A 178 9.93 18.22 5.88
N VAL A 179 9.55 19.44 6.27
CA VAL A 179 9.41 20.57 5.33
C VAL A 179 10.75 20.92 4.66
N ALA A 180 11.85 20.81 5.41
CA ALA A 180 13.20 21.01 4.85
C ALA A 180 13.55 19.89 3.86
N ALA A 181 13.35 18.63 4.22
CA ALA A 181 13.58 17.47 3.36
C ALA A 181 12.72 17.50 2.09
N ALA A 182 11.43 17.86 2.19
CA ALA A 182 10.54 17.96 1.03
C ALA A 182 10.96 19.03 0.00
N LYS A 183 11.90 19.92 0.37
CA LYS A 183 12.47 20.92 -0.54
C LYS A 183 13.76 20.45 -1.22
N ASP A 184 14.28 19.29 -0.89
CA ASP A 184 15.50 18.76 -1.50
C ASP A 184 15.33 18.69 -3.03
N PRO A 185 16.27 19.23 -3.80
CA PRO A 185 16.22 19.21 -5.26
C PRO A 185 16.05 17.80 -5.86
N ARG A 186 16.60 16.78 -5.20
CA ARG A 186 16.47 15.37 -5.63
C ARG A 186 15.03 14.86 -5.64
N LEU A 187 14.16 15.42 -4.79
CA LEU A 187 12.73 15.08 -4.74
C LEU A 187 11.89 15.85 -5.76
N LYS A 188 12.48 16.75 -6.53
CA LYS A 188 11.78 17.59 -7.50
C LYS A 188 11.99 17.16 -8.95
N ASN A 189 12.84 16.19 -9.18
CA ASN A 189 13.24 15.79 -10.52
C ASN A 189 12.21 14.84 -11.14
N ASP A 190 11.94 15.08 -12.44
CA ASP A 190 11.28 14.16 -13.36
C ASP A 190 9.83 13.77 -13.00
N GLU A 191 8.96 14.79 -13.00
CA GLU A 191 7.52 14.58 -12.80
C GLU A 191 6.89 13.71 -13.89
N GLU A 192 7.41 13.75 -15.12
CA GLU A 192 6.90 12.96 -16.24
C GLU A 192 7.22 11.47 -16.03
N ASN A 193 8.46 11.14 -15.73
CA ASN A 193 8.85 9.76 -15.40
C ASN A 193 8.13 9.22 -14.16
N THR A 194 7.87 10.07 -13.15
CA THR A 194 7.05 9.67 -12.00
C THR A 194 5.65 9.25 -12.42
N ARG A 195 5.00 10.02 -13.30
CA ARG A 195 3.66 9.69 -13.78
C ARG A 195 3.66 8.41 -14.60
N GLU A 196 4.66 8.22 -15.46
CA GLU A 196 4.81 7.01 -16.26
C GLU A 196 4.94 5.77 -15.37
N ILE A 197 5.84 5.80 -14.37
CA ILE A 197 6.01 4.69 -13.42
C ILE A 197 4.71 4.42 -12.65
N VAL A 198 4.04 5.47 -12.17
CA VAL A 198 2.77 5.30 -11.44
C VAL A 198 1.69 4.73 -12.35
N ASP A 199 1.59 5.15 -13.61
CA ASP A 199 0.64 4.60 -14.58
C ASP A 199 0.92 3.11 -14.87
N GLU A 200 2.20 2.72 -14.93
CA GLU A 200 2.60 1.31 -15.06
C GLU A 200 2.17 0.49 -13.84
N ILE A 201 2.40 0.99 -12.62
CA ILE A 201 1.95 0.32 -11.39
C ILE A 201 0.41 0.22 -11.35
N ILE A 202 -0.32 1.27 -11.75
CA ILE A 202 -1.78 1.25 -11.85
C ILE A 202 -2.25 0.14 -12.80
N LEU A 203 -1.61 0.01 -13.95
CA LEU A 203 -1.96 -1.02 -14.92
C LEU A 203 -1.71 -2.42 -14.36
N CYS A 204 -0.57 -2.66 -13.67
CA CYS A 204 -0.32 -3.90 -12.96
C CYS A 204 -1.45 -4.22 -11.96
N LYS A 205 -1.84 -3.24 -11.13
CA LYS A 205 -2.89 -3.42 -10.12
C LYS A 205 -4.27 -3.66 -10.72
N LYS A 206 -4.58 -3.07 -11.86
CA LYS A 206 -5.82 -3.36 -12.62
C LYS A 206 -5.84 -4.82 -13.10
N ILE A 207 -4.73 -5.30 -13.68
CA ILE A 207 -4.62 -6.68 -14.15
C ILE A 207 -4.75 -7.65 -12.97
N GLU A 208 -4.02 -7.44 -11.88
CA GLU A 208 -4.13 -8.25 -10.65
C GLU A 208 -5.56 -8.29 -10.13
N THR A 209 -6.24 -7.15 -10.10
CA THR A 209 -7.62 -7.03 -9.62
C THR A 209 -8.58 -7.92 -10.43
N GLU A 210 -8.48 -7.90 -11.76
CA GLU A 210 -9.33 -8.70 -12.63
C GLU A 210 -9.00 -10.21 -12.52
N LEU A 211 -7.73 -10.57 -12.37
CA LEU A 211 -7.33 -11.96 -12.10
C LEU A 211 -7.88 -12.46 -10.77
N PHE A 212 -7.81 -11.67 -9.70
CA PHE A 212 -8.31 -12.06 -8.38
C PHE A 212 -9.84 -12.15 -8.31
N ARG A 213 -10.55 -11.40 -9.14
CA ARG A 213 -12.01 -11.49 -9.27
C ARG A 213 -12.48 -12.74 -10.03
N SER A 214 -11.60 -13.36 -10.81
CA SER A 214 -11.95 -14.54 -11.59
C SER A 214 -12.01 -15.79 -10.73
N ASN A 215 -13.12 -16.51 -10.81
CA ASN A 215 -13.27 -17.83 -10.16
C ASN A 215 -12.47 -18.95 -10.87
N ALA A 216 -11.97 -18.70 -12.06
CA ALA A 216 -11.18 -19.65 -12.84
C ALA A 216 -9.68 -19.59 -12.50
N ILE A 217 -9.26 -18.62 -11.68
CA ILE A 217 -7.89 -18.42 -11.26
C ILE A 217 -7.79 -18.76 -9.77
N GLU A 218 -7.06 -19.80 -9.43
CA GLU A 218 -6.91 -20.25 -8.05
C GLU A 218 -5.68 -19.65 -7.37
N ASN A 219 -4.68 -19.23 -8.17
CA ASN A 219 -3.41 -18.73 -7.68
C ASN A 219 -3.44 -17.21 -7.45
N LEU A 220 -2.84 -16.76 -6.31
CA LEU A 220 -2.59 -15.34 -6.00
C LEU A 220 -1.16 -14.89 -6.34
N HIS A 221 -0.30 -15.81 -6.79
CA HIS A 221 1.12 -15.55 -6.95
C HIS A 221 1.50 -15.29 -8.41
N PHE A 222 0.78 -14.39 -9.06
CA PHE A 222 1.24 -13.81 -10.32
C PHE A 222 2.26 -12.72 -10.03
N LYS A 223 3.32 -12.71 -10.82
CA LYS A 223 4.21 -11.55 -10.90
C LYS A 223 3.89 -10.85 -12.21
N ILE A 224 3.37 -9.65 -12.10
CA ILE A 224 2.97 -8.83 -13.24
C ILE A 224 3.88 -7.62 -13.30
N SER A 225 4.41 -7.34 -14.46
CA SER A 225 5.12 -6.10 -14.75
C SER A 225 4.57 -5.49 -16.02
N THR A 226 4.50 -4.18 -16.09
CA THR A 226 4.03 -3.47 -17.27
C THR A 226 5.05 -2.44 -17.72
N LYS A 227 5.16 -2.24 -19.03
CA LYS A 227 5.94 -1.17 -19.63
C LYS A 227 5.34 -0.77 -20.97
N ASN A 228 4.98 0.51 -21.12
CA ASN A 228 4.38 1.05 -22.34
C ASN A 228 3.17 0.22 -22.83
N GLY A 229 2.31 -0.22 -21.91
CA GLY A 229 1.13 -1.04 -22.23
C GLY A 229 1.44 -2.51 -22.56
N VAL A 230 2.71 -2.93 -22.55
CA VAL A 230 3.09 -4.35 -22.63
C VAL A 230 3.07 -4.92 -21.22
N ALA A 231 2.22 -5.92 -20.97
CA ALA A 231 2.15 -6.60 -19.68
C ALA A 231 2.82 -7.99 -19.77
N CYS A 232 3.81 -8.22 -18.91
CA CYS A 232 4.45 -9.52 -18.75
C CYS A 232 3.83 -10.23 -17.55
N LEU A 233 3.24 -11.42 -17.78
CA LEU A 233 2.71 -12.29 -16.74
C LEU A 233 3.66 -13.44 -16.51
N SER A 234 4.18 -13.55 -15.29
CA SER A 234 5.06 -14.64 -14.87
C SER A 234 4.54 -15.31 -13.60
N GLY A 235 4.98 -16.53 -13.33
CA GLY A 235 4.56 -17.34 -12.20
C GLY A 235 4.09 -18.72 -12.60
N HIS A 236 3.32 -19.38 -11.71
CA HIS A 236 2.86 -20.75 -11.90
C HIS A 236 1.33 -20.81 -11.95
N VAL A 237 0.81 -21.65 -12.80
CA VAL A 237 -0.62 -21.99 -12.91
C VAL A 237 -0.80 -23.49 -12.86
N HIS A 238 -1.99 -23.95 -12.51
CA HIS A 238 -2.26 -25.38 -12.30
C HIS A 238 -2.63 -26.13 -13.59
N SER A 239 -3.03 -25.42 -14.65
CA SER A 239 -3.44 -26.03 -15.91
C SER A 239 -3.28 -25.07 -17.10
N ASP A 240 -3.25 -25.64 -18.32
CA ASP A 240 -3.30 -24.86 -19.56
C ASP A 240 -4.62 -24.07 -19.70
N ALA A 241 -5.70 -24.54 -19.11
CA ALA A 241 -6.97 -23.82 -19.10
C ALA A 241 -6.88 -22.54 -18.25
N GLU A 242 -6.31 -22.65 -17.05
CA GLU A 242 -6.04 -21.50 -16.18
C GLU A 242 -5.09 -20.50 -16.83
N LYS A 243 -4.03 -21.00 -17.45
CA LYS A 243 -3.06 -20.15 -18.20
C LYS A 243 -3.76 -19.34 -19.28
N ARG A 244 -4.54 -20.01 -20.16
CA ARG A 244 -5.29 -19.32 -21.23
C ARG A 244 -6.25 -18.29 -20.68
N GLU A 245 -6.94 -18.60 -19.60
CA GLU A 245 -7.89 -17.69 -18.98
C GLU A 245 -7.19 -16.46 -18.36
N ALA A 246 -6.06 -16.66 -17.67
CA ALA A 246 -5.26 -15.57 -17.12
C ALA A 246 -4.80 -14.60 -18.22
N LEU A 247 -4.27 -15.13 -19.31
CA LEU A 247 -3.84 -14.32 -20.45
C LEU A 247 -5.02 -13.58 -21.11
N ARG A 248 -6.18 -14.24 -21.24
CA ARG A 248 -7.41 -13.64 -21.78
C ARG A 248 -7.90 -12.48 -20.91
N ILE A 249 -7.94 -12.67 -19.59
CA ILE A 249 -8.35 -11.63 -18.63
C ILE A 249 -7.39 -10.45 -18.73
N ALA A 250 -6.08 -10.70 -18.64
CA ALA A 250 -5.08 -9.64 -18.70
C ALA A 250 -5.15 -8.84 -20.01
N ALA A 251 -5.34 -9.51 -21.15
CA ALA A 251 -5.47 -8.84 -22.44
C ALA A 251 -6.75 -7.99 -22.57
N GLY A 252 -7.78 -8.26 -21.75
CA GLY A 252 -9.03 -7.49 -21.73
C GLY A 252 -8.95 -6.22 -20.87
N VAL A 253 -7.88 -6.01 -20.12
CA VAL A 253 -7.74 -4.84 -19.23
C VAL A 253 -7.42 -3.59 -20.06
N GLU A 254 -8.16 -2.53 -19.83
CA GLU A 254 -7.95 -1.23 -20.49
C GLU A 254 -6.53 -0.70 -20.20
N GLY A 255 -5.79 -0.39 -21.27
CA GLY A 255 -4.40 0.06 -21.22
C GLY A 255 -3.40 -1.03 -21.60
N VAL A 256 -3.80 -2.30 -21.69
CA VAL A 256 -2.96 -3.39 -22.18
C VAL A 256 -2.97 -3.42 -23.71
N VAL A 257 -1.79 -3.26 -24.30
CA VAL A 257 -1.58 -3.31 -25.77
C VAL A 257 -1.12 -4.70 -26.19
N ARG A 258 -0.30 -5.36 -25.39
CA ARG A 258 0.26 -6.68 -25.66
C ARG A 258 0.56 -7.42 -24.36
N ILE A 259 0.41 -8.76 -24.40
CA ILE A 259 0.81 -9.64 -23.30
C ILE A 259 2.09 -10.40 -23.70
N GLU A 260 3.02 -10.46 -22.77
CA GLU A 260 4.17 -11.38 -22.77
C GLU A 260 3.90 -12.49 -21.76
N ASP A 261 3.94 -13.73 -22.23
CA ASP A 261 3.58 -14.92 -21.47
C ASP A 261 4.83 -15.64 -20.98
N ASP A 262 5.07 -15.56 -19.65
CA ASP A 262 6.10 -16.31 -18.93
C ASP A 262 5.47 -17.19 -17.81
N LEU A 263 4.19 -17.57 -17.99
CA LEU A 263 3.49 -18.45 -17.06
C LEU A 263 3.88 -19.92 -17.30
N GLN A 264 4.21 -20.60 -16.23
CA GLN A 264 4.57 -22.02 -16.23
C GLN A 264 3.43 -22.86 -15.68
N VAL A 265 3.05 -23.93 -16.40
CA VAL A 265 2.04 -24.88 -15.94
C VAL A 265 2.71 -25.91 -15.03
N VAL A 266 2.31 -25.94 -13.75
CA VAL A 266 2.81 -26.90 -12.76
C VAL A 266 1.66 -27.80 -12.34
N ASN A 267 1.70 -29.07 -12.79
CA ASN A 267 0.75 -30.07 -12.36
C ASN A 267 1.06 -30.54 -10.94
N TYR A 268 0.37 -30.02 -9.94
CA TYR A 268 0.43 -30.58 -8.59
C TYR A 268 -0.28 -31.94 -8.58
N LYS A 269 0.50 -33.01 -8.40
CA LYS A 269 -0.10 -34.31 -8.06
C LYS A 269 -0.56 -34.20 -6.61
N PRO A 270 -1.86 -34.37 -6.30
CA PRO A 270 -2.26 -34.42 -4.91
C PRO A 270 -1.52 -35.56 -4.22
N TYR A 271 -0.94 -35.29 -3.05
CA TYR A 271 -0.37 -36.32 -2.19
C TYR A 271 -1.53 -37.30 -1.93
N LYS A 272 -1.39 -38.53 -2.40
CA LYS A 272 -2.26 -39.64 -1.96
C LYS A 272 -1.81 -40.02 -0.56
N GLU A 273 -2.65 -39.74 0.44
CA GLU A 273 -2.52 -40.31 1.77
C GLU A 273 -2.61 -41.85 1.70
#